data_312726d2ec264391b83d29c36ecaaabe
#
_entry.id   312726d2ec264391b83d29c36ecaaabe
#
_cell.length_a   1.000
_cell.length_b   1.000
_cell.length_c   1.000
_cell.angle_alpha   90.00
_cell.angle_beta   90.00
_cell.angle_gamma   90.00
#
_symmetry.space_group_name_H-M   'P 1'
#
loop_
_entity.id
_entity.type
_entity.pdbx_description
1 polymer ?
#
loop_
_entity_poly.entity_id
_entity_poly.type
_entity_poly.pdbx_seq_one_letter_code
_entity_poly.pdbx_strand_id
1 'polypeptide(L)'
;DRTNEVGSKEILKRLKKNLKVSHDSKILNEVNLFIVTVPTPVKKDNSPDLQPLKESCVTVSHFLKKGHIVVFESTVYPGVTEEYCGRILEKGSKLSMNYDFYLAYSPERINPGDRIHTVNKITKVISSNNKRALGTLKEIYSKLTNGRIFIAKSIKVAEAAKVIENSQRDINIAFINEITKISQKLNISIYDVLDASRTKWNFLPFYPGLVGGHCIGVDPYYISYKAKEL
;
A
#
# COMPACT_ATOMS: atom_id res chain seq x y z
N ASP A 1 8.15 -18.32 8.82
CA ASP A 1 6.96 -17.83 8.16
C ASP A 1 5.75 -17.98 9.08
N ARG A 2 5.26 -16.85 9.62
CA ARG A 2 4.09 -16.81 10.53
C ARG A 2 2.77 -16.69 9.77
N THR A 3 2.81 -16.23 8.53
CA THR A 3 1.61 -15.96 7.70
C THR A 3 1.25 -17.16 6.82
N ASN A 4 2.17 -18.11 6.63
CA ASN A 4 2.00 -19.28 5.78
C ASN A 4 1.50 -18.95 4.36
N GLU A 5 1.98 -17.83 3.82
CA GLU A 5 1.63 -17.35 2.49
C GLU A 5 1.99 -18.37 1.40
N VAL A 6 1.17 -18.40 0.36
CA VAL A 6 1.30 -19.35 -0.75
C VAL A 6 2.68 -19.22 -1.41
N GLY A 7 3.43 -20.31 -1.47
CA GLY A 7 4.74 -20.37 -2.11
C GLY A 7 5.91 -19.84 -1.28
N SER A 8 5.70 -19.30 -0.07
CA SER A 8 6.76 -18.73 0.76
C SER A 8 7.89 -19.72 1.04
N LYS A 9 7.59 -20.98 1.35
CA LYS A 9 8.60 -22.03 1.60
C LYS A 9 9.45 -22.34 0.35
N GLU A 10 8.84 -22.35 -0.82
CA GLU A 10 9.52 -22.59 -2.08
C GLU A 10 10.39 -21.39 -2.49
N ILE A 11 9.85 -20.18 -2.33
CA ILE A 11 10.57 -18.94 -2.57
C ILE A 11 11.79 -18.86 -1.67
N LEU A 12 11.66 -19.13 -0.36
CA LEU A 12 12.78 -19.14 0.58
C LEU A 12 13.84 -20.20 0.22
N LYS A 13 13.45 -21.37 -0.27
CA LYS A 13 14.41 -22.38 -0.76
C LYS A 13 15.21 -21.88 -1.97
N ARG A 14 14.56 -21.22 -2.93
CA ARG A 14 15.21 -20.66 -4.14
C ARG A 14 16.09 -19.47 -3.83
N LEU A 15 15.72 -18.65 -2.84
CA LEU A 15 16.44 -17.42 -2.47
C LEU A 15 17.65 -17.64 -1.57
N LYS A 16 17.87 -18.85 -1.02
CA LYS A 16 18.94 -19.13 -0.05
C LYS A 16 20.34 -18.61 -0.43
N LYS A 17 20.65 -18.51 -1.72
CA LYS A 17 21.94 -17.97 -2.19
C LYS A 17 21.97 -16.44 -2.32
N ASN A 18 20.79 -15.80 -2.51
CA ASN A 18 20.69 -14.38 -2.86
C ASN A 18 19.97 -13.55 -1.81
N LEU A 19 19.42 -14.18 -0.76
CA LEU A 19 18.73 -13.51 0.32
C LEU A 19 19.61 -13.49 1.57
N LYS A 20 19.99 -12.30 2.01
CA LYS A 20 20.61 -12.08 3.31
C LYS A 20 19.57 -11.47 4.25
N VAL A 21 19.36 -12.06 5.42
CA VAL A 21 18.53 -11.51 6.50
C VAL A 21 19.43 -11.07 7.63
N SER A 22 19.28 -9.84 8.11
CA SER A 22 20.12 -9.29 9.16
C SER A 22 19.31 -8.34 10.05
N HIS A 23 19.68 -8.29 11.32
CA HIS A 23 19.28 -7.23 12.25
C HIS A 23 20.29 -6.07 12.26
N ASP A 24 21.48 -6.25 11.67
CA ASP A 24 22.49 -5.20 11.56
C ASP A 24 22.20 -4.35 10.32
N SER A 25 21.86 -3.09 10.55
CA SER A 25 21.59 -2.13 9.48
C SER A 25 22.82 -1.84 8.60
N LYS A 26 24.04 -2.18 9.02
CA LYS A 26 25.26 -2.01 8.21
C LYS A 26 25.19 -2.74 6.87
N ILE A 27 24.37 -3.78 6.73
CA ILE A 27 24.12 -4.46 5.45
C ILE A 27 23.59 -3.49 4.38
N LEU A 28 22.96 -2.40 4.77
CA LEU A 28 22.41 -1.38 3.88
C LEU A 28 23.50 -0.55 3.17
N ASN A 29 24.76 -0.64 3.57
CA ASN A 29 25.87 0.02 2.86
C ASN A 29 26.10 -0.49 1.43
N GLU A 30 25.67 -1.72 1.15
CA GLU A 30 25.90 -2.42 -0.12
C GLU A 30 24.73 -2.28 -1.11
N VAL A 31 23.64 -1.61 -0.71
CA VAL A 31 22.43 -1.52 -1.52
C VAL A 31 22.27 -0.13 -2.15
N ASN A 32 21.59 -0.06 -3.28
CA ASN A 32 21.31 1.18 -4.00
C ASN A 32 19.80 1.41 -4.23
N LEU A 33 18.97 0.43 -3.87
CA LEU A 33 17.51 0.52 -3.89
C LEU A 33 16.99 0.01 -2.55
N PHE A 34 16.23 0.85 -1.85
CA PHE A 34 15.58 0.55 -0.59
C PHE A 34 14.09 0.38 -0.82
N ILE A 35 13.49 -0.67 -0.28
CA ILE A 35 12.04 -0.85 -0.29
C ILE A 35 11.55 -0.85 1.16
N VAL A 36 10.76 0.15 1.52
CA VAL A 36 10.21 0.33 2.87
C VAL A 36 8.81 -0.26 2.92
N THR A 37 8.65 -1.29 3.77
CA THR A 37 7.40 -2.06 3.90
C THR A 37 6.91 -2.14 5.35
N VAL A 38 7.25 -1.14 6.16
CA VAL A 38 6.87 -1.09 7.56
C VAL A 38 5.35 -0.90 7.73
N PRO A 39 4.75 -1.40 8.84
CA PRO A 39 3.35 -1.18 9.10
C PRO A 39 3.04 0.30 9.34
N THR A 40 1.82 0.70 8.99
CA THR A 40 1.30 2.05 9.17
C THR A 40 -0.07 1.96 9.87
N PRO A 41 -0.10 1.71 11.19
CA PRO A 41 -1.33 1.60 11.95
C PRO A 41 -1.96 2.98 12.22
N VAL A 42 -3.13 2.99 12.86
CA VAL A 42 -3.72 4.19 13.45
C VAL A 42 -3.55 4.17 14.96
N LYS A 43 -3.47 5.36 15.56
CA LYS A 43 -3.46 5.57 17.00
C LYS A 43 -4.87 5.39 17.58
N LYS A 44 -5.01 5.48 18.92
CA LYS A 44 -6.29 5.38 19.62
C LYS A 44 -7.31 6.46 19.20
N ASP A 45 -6.85 7.61 18.76
CA ASP A 45 -7.66 8.72 18.22
C ASP A 45 -7.95 8.60 16.74
N ASN A 46 -7.64 7.46 16.13
CA ASN A 46 -7.75 7.16 14.71
C ASN A 46 -6.85 8.03 13.81
N SER A 47 -5.89 8.78 14.36
CA SER A 47 -4.88 9.46 13.55
C SER A 47 -3.83 8.45 13.04
N PRO A 48 -3.25 8.67 11.84
CA PRO A 48 -2.17 7.84 11.32
C PRO A 48 -0.96 7.79 12.27
N ASP A 49 -0.43 6.60 12.52
CA ASP A 49 0.84 6.44 13.22
C ASP A 49 1.96 6.27 12.20
N LEU A 50 2.68 7.36 11.96
CA LEU A 50 3.82 7.39 11.04
C LEU A 50 5.15 7.10 11.74
N GLN A 51 5.17 6.71 13.02
CA GLN A 51 6.40 6.47 13.75
C GLN A 51 7.26 5.36 13.12
N PRO A 52 6.72 4.19 12.69
CA PRO A 52 7.53 3.18 12.01
C PRO A 52 8.16 3.68 10.70
N LEU A 53 7.43 4.50 9.94
CA LEU A 53 7.96 5.15 8.73
C LEU A 53 9.10 6.11 9.07
N LYS A 54 8.94 6.93 10.11
CA LYS A 54 9.98 7.86 10.57
C LYS A 54 11.26 7.12 10.93
N GLU A 55 11.15 6.06 11.72
CA GLU A 55 12.30 5.26 12.16
C GLU A 55 13.03 4.59 10.98
N SER A 56 12.26 4.05 10.03
CA SER A 56 12.86 3.48 8.81
C SER A 56 13.53 4.54 7.94
N CYS A 57 12.94 5.73 7.79
CA CYS A 57 13.56 6.83 7.06
C CYS A 57 14.86 7.31 7.74
N VAL A 58 14.87 7.43 9.07
CA VAL A 58 16.09 7.77 9.83
C VAL A 58 17.17 6.71 9.57
N THR A 59 16.83 5.43 9.67
CA THR A 59 17.78 4.34 9.41
C THR A 59 18.32 4.41 7.98
N VAL A 60 17.47 4.50 6.97
CA VAL A 60 17.87 4.55 5.56
C VAL A 60 18.73 5.78 5.28
N SER A 61 18.43 6.93 5.89
CA SER A 61 19.15 8.18 5.65
C SER A 61 20.66 8.09 5.92
N HIS A 62 21.09 7.27 6.89
CA HIS A 62 22.51 7.06 7.20
C HIS A 62 23.28 6.30 6.10
N PHE A 63 22.57 5.55 5.26
CA PHE A 63 23.16 4.73 4.19
C PHE A 63 22.86 5.29 2.80
N LEU A 64 22.12 6.40 2.72
CA LEU A 64 21.72 6.99 1.46
C LEU A 64 22.91 7.64 0.76
N LYS A 65 23.06 7.39 -0.55
CA LYS A 65 24.12 7.94 -1.41
C LYS A 65 23.50 8.51 -2.67
N LYS A 66 24.28 9.29 -3.43
CA LYS A 66 23.84 9.83 -4.72
C LYS A 66 23.46 8.74 -5.70
N GLY A 67 22.32 8.90 -6.36
CA GLY A 67 21.75 7.96 -7.30
C GLY A 67 20.89 6.85 -6.69
N HIS A 68 20.79 6.76 -5.36
CA HIS A 68 19.96 5.77 -4.69
C HIS A 68 18.47 6.05 -4.87
N ILE A 69 17.66 4.98 -4.79
CA ILE A 69 16.21 5.02 -4.90
C ILE A 69 15.60 4.49 -3.60
N VAL A 70 14.63 5.21 -3.05
CA VAL A 70 13.83 4.77 -1.90
C VAL A 70 12.38 4.60 -2.34
N VAL A 71 11.89 3.38 -2.29
CA VAL A 71 10.51 2.99 -2.65
C VAL A 71 9.72 2.77 -1.37
N PHE A 72 8.56 3.38 -1.24
CA PHE A 72 7.63 3.12 -0.16
C PHE A 72 6.48 2.24 -0.68
N GLU A 73 6.21 1.14 0.02
CA GLU A 73 5.06 0.25 -0.25
C GLU A 73 4.02 0.30 0.87
N SER A 74 4.38 0.86 2.01
CA SER A 74 3.47 1.07 3.14
C SER A 74 2.28 1.94 2.74
N THR A 75 1.07 1.62 3.23
CA THR A 75 -0.12 2.44 2.99
C THR A 75 -0.01 3.78 3.70
N VAL A 76 -0.21 4.86 2.95
CA VAL A 76 -0.13 6.23 3.47
C VAL A 76 -1.17 7.14 2.79
N TYR A 77 -1.51 8.27 3.42
CA TYR A 77 -2.31 9.30 2.77
C TYR A 77 -1.46 10.11 1.76
N PRO A 78 -2.10 10.76 0.78
CA PRO A 78 -1.39 11.53 -0.25
C PRO A 78 -0.45 12.59 0.31
N GLY A 79 0.80 12.54 -0.12
CA GLY A 79 1.87 13.47 0.25
C GLY A 79 2.87 12.92 1.28
N VAL A 80 2.58 11.84 1.98
CA VAL A 80 3.48 11.31 3.03
C VAL A 80 4.85 10.94 2.47
N THR A 81 4.91 10.28 1.33
CA THR A 81 6.20 9.87 0.74
C THR A 81 7.13 11.05 0.49
N GLU A 82 6.61 12.13 -0.07
CA GLU A 82 7.44 13.28 -0.46
C GLU A 82 7.56 14.31 0.67
N GLU A 83 6.44 14.71 1.28
CA GLU A 83 6.39 15.84 2.22
C GLU A 83 6.82 15.46 3.64
N TYR A 84 6.71 14.18 4.00
CA TYR A 84 7.11 13.68 5.31
C TYR A 84 8.37 12.83 5.23
N CYS A 85 8.34 11.69 4.53
CA CYS A 85 9.47 10.78 4.44
C CYS A 85 10.66 11.39 3.71
N GLY A 86 10.42 12.08 2.59
CA GLY A 86 11.45 12.75 1.81
C GLY A 86 12.25 13.76 2.64
N ARG A 87 11.56 14.59 3.44
CA ARG A 87 12.22 15.57 4.32
C ARG A 87 13.07 14.93 5.42
N ILE A 88 12.65 13.80 5.96
CA ILE A 88 13.44 13.05 6.96
C ILE A 88 14.71 12.50 6.31
N LEU A 89 14.58 11.92 5.12
CA LEU A 89 15.71 11.40 4.34
C LEU A 89 16.71 12.51 3.98
N GLU A 90 16.26 13.68 3.51
CA GLU A 90 17.12 14.84 3.22
C GLU A 90 17.86 15.31 4.47
N LYS A 91 17.14 15.48 5.58
CA LYS A 91 17.72 15.96 6.83
C LYS A 91 18.80 15.01 7.37
N GLY A 92 18.55 13.69 7.30
CA GLY A 92 19.48 12.68 7.81
C GLY A 92 20.69 12.46 6.91
N SER A 93 20.49 12.40 5.60
CA SER A 93 21.56 12.11 4.63
C SER A 93 22.35 13.33 4.19
N LYS A 94 21.81 14.55 4.36
CA LYS A 94 22.33 15.81 3.78
C LYS A 94 22.33 15.83 2.24
N LEU A 95 21.56 14.96 1.62
CA LEU A 95 21.36 14.88 0.18
C LEU A 95 20.03 15.52 -0.20
N SER A 96 19.93 16.04 -1.43
CA SER A 96 18.71 16.68 -1.96
C SER A 96 17.85 15.68 -2.72
N MET A 97 16.57 15.57 -2.32
CA MET A 97 15.55 14.77 -3.00
C MET A 97 15.39 15.24 -4.45
N ASN A 98 15.19 14.29 -5.37
CA ASN A 98 15.05 14.50 -6.81
C ASN A 98 16.32 14.96 -7.55
N TYR A 99 17.38 15.29 -6.84
CA TYR A 99 18.69 15.63 -7.41
C TYR A 99 19.75 14.56 -7.09
N ASP A 100 19.95 14.30 -5.80
CA ASP A 100 20.94 13.34 -5.33
C ASP A 100 20.36 11.95 -5.14
N PHE A 101 19.12 11.84 -4.66
CA PHE A 101 18.39 10.57 -4.52
C PHE A 101 16.95 10.71 -4.97
N TYR A 102 16.29 9.58 -5.20
CA TYR A 102 14.97 9.56 -5.82
C TYR A 102 13.97 8.81 -4.96
N LEU A 103 12.73 9.34 -4.90
CA LEU A 103 11.61 8.70 -4.24
C LEU A 103 10.71 8.00 -5.26
N ALA A 104 10.11 6.93 -4.78
CA ALA A 104 9.10 6.19 -5.50
C ALA A 104 8.07 5.61 -4.54
N TYR A 105 6.89 5.31 -5.07
CA TYR A 105 5.82 4.69 -4.32
C TYR A 105 5.18 3.57 -5.14
N SER A 106 4.90 2.44 -4.49
CA SER A 106 4.28 1.29 -5.13
C SER A 106 3.44 0.54 -4.10
N PRO A 107 2.14 0.83 -3.96
CA PRO A 107 1.31 0.24 -2.91
C PRO A 107 1.21 -1.28 -3.03
N GLU A 108 1.15 -1.96 -1.89
CA GLU A 108 0.79 -3.37 -1.86
C GLU A 108 -0.73 -3.52 -1.99
N ARG A 109 -1.14 -4.41 -2.90
CA ARG A 109 -2.54 -4.64 -3.26
C ARG A 109 -2.97 -6.11 -3.13
N ILE A 110 -2.10 -6.96 -2.57
CA ILE A 110 -2.42 -8.37 -2.31
C ILE A 110 -3.33 -8.47 -1.08
N ASN A 111 -4.38 -9.29 -1.19
CA ASN A 111 -5.15 -9.69 -0.03
C ASN A 111 -4.50 -10.93 0.59
N PRO A 112 -4.11 -10.90 1.87
CA PRO A 112 -3.56 -12.06 2.55
C PRO A 112 -4.49 -13.27 2.43
N GLY A 113 -3.94 -14.43 2.03
CA GLY A 113 -4.70 -15.66 1.83
C GLY A 113 -5.43 -15.78 0.50
N ASP A 114 -5.45 -14.76 -0.35
CA ASP A 114 -6.03 -14.85 -1.70
C ASP A 114 -5.12 -15.68 -2.62
N ARG A 115 -5.62 -16.83 -3.06
CA ARG A 115 -4.89 -17.76 -3.94
C ARG A 115 -5.14 -17.50 -5.42
N ILE A 116 -6.09 -16.64 -5.75
CA ILE A 116 -6.48 -16.32 -7.13
C ILE A 116 -5.70 -15.09 -7.61
N HIS A 117 -5.70 -14.01 -6.82
CA HIS A 117 -5.09 -12.73 -7.15
C HIS A 117 -3.68 -12.62 -6.55
N THR A 118 -2.82 -13.53 -6.95
CA THR A 118 -1.41 -13.59 -6.52
C THR A 118 -0.60 -12.45 -7.16
N VAL A 119 0.56 -12.12 -6.59
CA VAL A 119 1.43 -11.01 -7.02
C VAL A 119 1.72 -10.98 -8.52
N ASN A 120 1.86 -12.16 -9.14
CA ASN A 120 2.13 -12.29 -10.58
C ASN A 120 0.89 -12.17 -11.47
N LYS A 121 -0.30 -12.02 -10.88
CA LYS A 121 -1.58 -11.89 -11.61
C LYS A 121 -2.23 -10.52 -11.46
N ILE A 122 -1.87 -9.75 -10.43
CA ILE A 122 -2.41 -8.41 -10.21
C ILE A 122 -1.58 -7.34 -10.93
N THR A 123 -2.21 -6.20 -11.23
CA THR A 123 -1.51 -5.04 -11.75
C THR A 123 -0.85 -4.29 -10.60
N LYS A 124 0.47 -4.12 -10.62
CA LYS A 124 1.20 -3.30 -9.63
C LYS A 124 1.20 -1.85 -10.09
N VAL A 125 0.76 -0.96 -9.19
CA VAL A 125 0.87 0.48 -9.40
C VAL A 125 2.27 0.92 -9.02
N ILE A 126 2.94 1.69 -9.87
CA ILE A 126 4.24 2.29 -9.58
C ILE A 126 4.23 3.78 -9.90
N SER A 127 5.00 4.54 -9.16
CA SER A 127 5.17 5.97 -9.40
C SER A 127 6.53 6.45 -8.91
N SER A 128 7.07 7.45 -9.59
CA SER A 128 8.28 8.18 -9.16
C SER A 128 8.31 9.53 -9.88
N ASN A 129 8.89 10.53 -9.26
CA ASN A 129 9.13 11.84 -9.87
C ASN A 129 10.35 11.84 -10.81
N ASN A 130 11.15 10.76 -10.79
CA ASN A 130 12.34 10.64 -11.61
C ASN A 130 12.21 9.54 -12.65
N LYS A 131 12.49 9.85 -13.92
CA LYS A 131 12.39 8.90 -15.04
C LYS A 131 13.30 7.69 -14.91
N ARG A 132 14.54 7.87 -14.40
CA ARG A 132 15.50 6.78 -14.19
C ARG A 132 15.00 5.83 -13.09
N ALA A 133 14.56 6.38 -11.95
CA ALA A 133 13.98 5.59 -10.89
C ALA A 133 12.73 4.84 -11.36
N LEU A 134 11.84 5.49 -12.10
CA LEU A 134 10.65 4.86 -12.68
C LEU A 134 11.02 3.71 -13.63
N GLY A 135 12.06 3.88 -14.45
CA GLY A 135 12.58 2.82 -15.32
C GLY A 135 13.06 1.60 -14.52
N THR A 136 13.82 1.82 -13.47
CA THR A 136 14.28 0.75 -12.54
C THR A 136 13.09 0.03 -11.90
N LEU A 137 12.10 0.77 -11.40
CA LEU A 137 10.90 0.17 -10.82
C LEU A 137 10.14 -0.66 -11.84
N LYS A 138 9.95 -0.13 -13.04
CA LYS A 138 9.27 -0.84 -14.12
C LYS A 138 9.97 -2.16 -14.43
N GLU A 139 11.29 -2.18 -14.49
CA GLU A 139 12.05 -3.41 -14.74
C GLU A 139 11.85 -4.44 -13.62
N ILE A 140 11.99 -4.03 -12.36
CA ILE A 140 11.86 -4.91 -11.20
C ILE A 140 10.43 -5.47 -11.08
N TYR A 141 9.44 -4.57 -11.04
CA TYR A 141 8.06 -4.98 -10.79
C TYR A 141 7.42 -5.69 -12.00
N SER A 142 7.85 -5.41 -13.23
CA SER A 142 7.39 -6.17 -14.40
C SER A 142 7.79 -7.64 -14.31
N LYS A 143 8.99 -7.95 -13.82
CA LYS A 143 9.42 -9.34 -13.60
C LYS A 143 8.57 -10.04 -12.54
N LEU A 144 8.16 -9.29 -11.50
CA LEU A 144 7.33 -9.81 -10.42
C LEU A 144 5.88 -10.07 -10.87
N THR A 145 5.33 -9.20 -11.71
CA THR A 145 3.90 -9.18 -12.09
C THR A 145 3.61 -9.69 -13.50
N ASN A 146 4.58 -10.32 -14.15
CA ASN A 146 4.47 -10.74 -15.55
C ASN A 146 4.07 -9.55 -16.48
N GLY A 147 4.68 -8.39 -16.27
CA GLY A 147 4.48 -7.19 -17.09
C GLY A 147 3.25 -6.36 -16.73
N ARG A 148 2.46 -6.75 -15.73
CA ARG A 148 1.25 -6.02 -15.34
C ARG A 148 1.58 -4.82 -14.46
N ILE A 149 1.90 -3.70 -15.09
CA ILE A 149 2.29 -2.44 -14.45
C ILE A 149 1.34 -1.33 -14.87
N PHE A 150 0.90 -0.54 -13.91
CA PHE A 150 0.26 0.75 -14.12
C PHE A 150 1.16 1.86 -13.59
N ILE A 151 1.54 2.80 -14.45
CA ILE A 151 2.36 3.95 -14.07
C ILE A 151 1.43 5.10 -13.68
N ALA A 152 1.38 5.43 -12.40
CA ALA A 152 0.62 6.57 -11.93
C ALA A 152 1.34 7.89 -12.26
N LYS A 153 0.55 8.94 -12.52
CA LYS A 153 1.09 10.26 -12.95
C LYS A 153 1.95 10.95 -11.89
N SER A 154 1.76 10.62 -10.62
CA SER A 154 2.57 11.13 -9.51
C SER A 154 2.53 10.16 -8.33
N ILE A 155 3.45 10.35 -7.37
CA ILE A 155 3.46 9.63 -6.11
C ILE A 155 2.14 9.84 -5.36
N LYS A 156 1.66 11.09 -5.24
CA LYS A 156 0.38 11.43 -4.59
C LYS A 156 -0.82 10.69 -5.22
N VAL A 157 -0.84 10.53 -6.54
CA VAL A 157 -1.91 9.78 -7.22
C VAL A 157 -1.88 8.31 -6.85
N ALA A 158 -0.69 7.70 -6.75
CA ALA A 158 -0.55 6.30 -6.37
C ALA A 158 -0.91 6.07 -4.89
N GLU A 159 -0.52 7.00 -4.00
CA GLU A 159 -0.92 7.00 -2.59
C GLU A 159 -2.45 7.11 -2.44
N ALA A 160 -3.08 8.07 -3.14
CA ALA A 160 -4.52 8.25 -3.13
C ALA A 160 -5.27 7.01 -3.60
N ALA A 161 -4.83 6.40 -4.70
CA ALA A 161 -5.47 5.21 -5.26
C ALA A 161 -5.58 4.08 -4.22
N LYS A 162 -4.51 3.84 -3.45
CA LYS A 162 -4.48 2.78 -2.43
C LYS A 162 -5.53 2.99 -1.35
N VAL A 163 -5.61 4.17 -0.76
CA VAL A 163 -6.55 4.43 0.34
C VAL A 163 -8.00 4.53 -0.15
N ILE A 164 -8.22 5.00 -1.38
CA ILE A 164 -9.56 5.06 -2.00
C ILE A 164 -10.12 3.65 -2.26
N GLU A 165 -9.31 2.70 -2.75
CA GLU A 165 -9.73 1.32 -2.99
C GLU A 165 -10.38 0.68 -1.76
N ASN A 166 -9.78 0.86 -0.59
CA ASN A 166 -10.26 0.29 0.67
C ASN A 166 -11.40 1.11 1.28
N SER A 167 -11.34 2.43 1.20
CA SER A 167 -12.42 3.30 1.68
C SER A 167 -13.71 3.11 0.89
N GLN A 168 -13.64 2.92 -0.43
CA GLN A 168 -14.80 2.58 -1.25
C GLN A 168 -15.47 1.30 -0.77
N ARG A 169 -14.69 0.27 -0.45
CA ARG A 169 -15.23 -1.00 0.04
C ARG A 169 -15.94 -0.83 1.38
N ASP A 170 -15.33 -0.10 2.31
CA ASP A 170 -15.91 0.19 3.63
C ASP A 170 -17.25 0.92 3.50
N ILE A 171 -17.30 2.00 2.72
CA ILE A 171 -18.52 2.80 2.49
C ILE A 171 -19.63 1.95 1.86
N ASN A 172 -19.29 1.11 0.87
CA ASN A 172 -20.31 0.26 0.23
C ASN A 172 -20.87 -0.80 1.17
N ILE A 173 -20.04 -1.41 2.04
CA ILE A 173 -20.49 -2.35 3.06
C ILE A 173 -21.36 -1.62 4.09
N ALA A 174 -20.96 -0.45 4.55
CA ALA A 174 -21.73 0.38 5.48
C ALA A 174 -23.10 0.75 4.87
N PHE A 175 -23.14 1.14 3.61
CA PHE A 175 -24.39 1.41 2.89
C PHE A 175 -25.32 0.19 2.89
N ILE A 176 -24.83 -1.00 2.53
CA ILE A 176 -25.65 -2.23 2.52
C ILE A 176 -26.11 -2.61 3.94
N ASN A 177 -25.32 -2.35 4.98
CA ASN A 177 -25.72 -2.55 6.37
C ASN A 177 -26.92 -1.65 6.73
N GLU A 178 -26.93 -0.38 6.32
CA GLU A 178 -28.08 0.51 6.54
C GLU A 178 -29.32 0.05 5.76
N ILE A 179 -29.16 -0.37 4.50
CA ILE A 179 -30.26 -0.95 3.72
C ILE A 179 -30.80 -2.23 4.37
N THR A 180 -29.94 -3.04 5.00
CA THR A 180 -30.36 -4.23 5.75
C THR A 180 -31.30 -3.87 6.92
N LYS A 181 -31.00 -2.82 7.68
CA LYS A 181 -31.86 -2.34 8.77
C LYS A 181 -33.22 -1.86 8.25
N ILE A 182 -33.24 -1.19 7.10
CA ILE A 182 -34.49 -0.74 6.44
C ILE A 182 -35.29 -1.96 5.98
N SER A 183 -34.68 -2.94 5.33
CA SER A 183 -35.32 -4.17 4.87
C SER A 183 -35.97 -4.94 6.02
N GLN A 184 -35.30 -5.04 7.17
CA GLN A 184 -35.86 -5.65 8.37
C GLN A 184 -37.14 -4.95 8.85
N LYS A 185 -37.16 -3.62 8.85
CA LYS A 185 -38.37 -2.84 9.22
C LYS A 185 -39.50 -3.00 8.22
N LEU A 186 -39.20 -3.29 6.99
CA LEU A 186 -40.19 -3.56 5.92
C LEU A 186 -40.62 -5.03 5.86
N ASN A 187 -40.07 -5.90 6.72
CA ASN A 187 -40.31 -7.35 6.70
C ASN A 187 -39.97 -8.00 5.34
N ILE A 188 -38.88 -7.54 4.68
CA ILE A 188 -38.37 -8.13 3.45
C ILE A 188 -36.93 -8.62 3.65
N SER A 189 -36.55 -9.66 2.90
CA SER A 189 -35.19 -10.21 2.94
C SER A 189 -34.24 -9.28 2.22
N ILE A 190 -33.17 -8.85 2.88
CA ILE A 190 -32.09 -8.09 2.20
C ILE A 190 -31.44 -8.90 1.07
N TYR A 191 -31.35 -10.22 1.21
CA TYR A 191 -30.74 -11.06 0.18
C TYR A 191 -31.60 -11.09 -1.09
N ASP A 192 -32.93 -11.17 -0.96
CA ASP A 192 -33.84 -11.09 -2.10
C ASP A 192 -33.78 -9.73 -2.80
N VAL A 193 -33.66 -8.65 -2.02
CA VAL A 193 -33.44 -7.29 -2.55
C VAL A 193 -32.12 -7.20 -3.32
N LEU A 194 -31.05 -7.77 -2.77
CA LEU A 194 -29.75 -7.78 -3.44
C LEU A 194 -29.75 -8.63 -4.70
N ASP A 195 -30.41 -9.79 -4.69
CA ASP A 195 -30.52 -10.65 -5.86
C ASP A 195 -31.30 -9.98 -6.98
N ALA A 196 -32.42 -9.32 -6.66
CA ALA A 196 -33.16 -8.50 -7.63
C ALA A 196 -32.29 -7.34 -8.16
N SER A 197 -31.56 -6.64 -7.29
CA SER A 197 -30.72 -5.51 -7.67
C SER A 197 -29.55 -5.90 -8.60
N ARG A 198 -28.98 -7.11 -8.43
CA ARG A 198 -27.90 -7.65 -9.26
C ARG A 198 -28.30 -7.94 -10.70
N THR A 199 -29.58 -8.01 -11.00
CA THR A 199 -30.04 -8.13 -12.40
C THR A 199 -29.69 -6.90 -13.22
N LYS A 200 -29.40 -5.76 -12.55
CA LYS A 200 -28.93 -4.55 -13.22
C LYS A 200 -27.43 -4.63 -13.46
N TRP A 201 -27.01 -4.48 -14.70
CA TRP A 201 -25.62 -4.67 -15.18
C TRP A 201 -24.54 -3.84 -14.46
N ASN A 202 -24.89 -2.68 -13.90
CA ASN A 202 -23.96 -1.78 -13.21
C ASN A 202 -24.14 -1.76 -11.68
N PHE A 203 -24.88 -2.70 -11.11
CA PHE A 203 -24.99 -2.83 -9.66
C PHE A 203 -23.75 -3.50 -9.08
N LEU A 204 -23.15 -2.88 -8.05
CA LEU A 204 -21.97 -3.41 -7.39
C LEU A 204 -22.37 -4.40 -6.29
N PRO A 205 -21.93 -5.67 -6.36
CA PRO A 205 -22.42 -6.74 -5.48
C PRO A 205 -21.69 -6.72 -4.11
N PHE A 206 -22.11 -5.83 -3.22
CA PHE A 206 -21.72 -5.86 -1.82
C PHE A 206 -22.77 -6.58 -0.98
N TYR A 207 -22.33 -7.12 0.16
CA TYR A 207 -23.16 -7.82 1.13
C TYR A 207 -23.11 -7.14 2.49
N PRO A 208 -24.16 -7.30 3.34
CA PRO A 208 -24.07 -6.86 4.72
C PRO A 208 -23.01 -7.64 5.47
N GLY A 209 -22.30 -6.95 6.35
CA GLY A 209 -21.25 -7.58 7.14
C GLY A 209 -20.43 -6.58 7.96
N LEU A 210 -19.49 -7.12 8.71
CA LEU A 210 -18.52 -6.32 9.45
C LEU A 210 -17.25 -6.14 8.64
N VAL A 211 -16.66 -4.97 8.71
CA VAL A 211 -15.32 -4.70 8.22
C VAL A 211 -14.31 -4.90 9.33
N GLY A 212 -13.13 -5.39 9.00
CA GLY A 212 -12.08 -5.64 9.97
C GLY A 212 -10.71 -5.84 9.33
N GLY A 213 -9.74 -6.22 10.14
CA GLY A 213 -8.35 -6.38 9.71
C GLY A 213 -7.61 -5.05 9.57
N HIS A 214 -6.36 -5.14 9.08
CA HIS A 214 -5.46 -3.99 8.99
C HIS A 214 -5.72 -3.04 7.82
N CYS A 215 -6.53 -3.43 6.84
CA CYS A 215 -6.73 -2.65 5.62
C CYS A 215 -8.04 -1.85 5.66
N ILE A 216 -9.19 -2.56 5.60
CA ILE A 216 -10.50 -1.90 5.48
C ILE A 216 -10.86 -1.10 6.74
N GLY A 217 -10.45 -1.59 7.92
CA GLY A 217 -10.71 -0.91 9.20
C GLY A 217 -9.73 0.24 9.52
N VAL A 218 -8.71 0.47 8.69
CA VAL A 218 -7.63 1.44 8.97
C VAL A 218 -7.52 2.51 7.86
N ASP A 219 -7.49 2.11 6.59
CA ASP A 219 -7.22 3.03 5.48
C ASP A 219 -8.24 4.18 5.34
N PRO A 220 -9.55 4.04 5.66
CA PRO A 220 -10.48 5.15 5.64
C PRO A 220 -10.10 6.31 6.56
N TYR A 221 -9.45 6.02 7.69
CA TYR A 221 -8.98 7.05 8.62
C TYR A 221 -7.85 7.91 8.02
N TYR A 222 -7.05 7.35 7.11
CA TYR A 222 -6.01 8.10 6.40
C TYR A 222 -6.59 9.21 5.52
N ILE A 223 -7.67 8.92 4.78
CA ILE A 223 -8.38 9.93 3.97
C ILE A 223 -9.04 10.96 4.88
N SER A 224 -9.75 10.51 5.94
CA SER A 224 -10.42 11.40 6.88
C SER A 224 -9.44 12.34 7.59
N TYR A 225 -8.27 11.82 7.97
CA TYR A 225 -7.20 12.63 8.55
C TYR A 225 -6.71 13.69 7.56
N LYS A 226 -6.39 13.30 6.32
CA LYS A 226 -5.92 14.26 5.31
C LYS A 226 -6.97 15.31 4.96
N ALA A 227 -8.24 14.94 4.90
CA ALA A 227 -9.33 15.88 4.65
C ALA A 227 -9.48 16.93 5.76
N LYS A 228 -9.15 16.61 7.00
CA LYS A 228 -9.15 17.57 8.13
C LYS A 228 -7.96 18.52 8.11
N GLU A 229 -6.85 18.13 7.46
CA GLU A 229 -5.67 18.98 7.31
C GLU A 229 -5.82 20.02 6.19
N LEU A 230 -6.74 19.82 5.24
CA LEU A 230 -7.02 20.70 4.10
C LEU A 230 -8.10 21.72 4.42
#